data_5e4a5eededaded49aa1935d1658311b5
#
_entry.id   5e4a5eededaded49aa1935d1658311b5
#
_cell.length_a   1.000
_cell.length_b   1.000
_cell.length_c   1.000
_cell.angle_alpha   90.00
_cell.angle_beta   90.00
_cell.angle_gamma   90.00
#
_symmetry.space_group_name_H-M   'P 1'
#
loop_
_entity.id
_entity.type
_entity.pdbx_description
1 polymer ?
#
loop_
_entity_poly.entity_id
_entity_poly.type
_entity_poly.pdbx_seq_one_letter_code
_entity_poly.pdbx_strand_id
1 'polypeptide(L)'
;MSLPVDPKALPGDPETLQKIIVDLTAQLDRTERLLRQFLEAKTGSKSEQLSREQLALFAAELGVSLPETEESDDPDDEPPAGASASGSGKPRGRKPLPGHLKRERIEHDLPDQEKHCAACDQDLRRIGEEVSERYEYLPAQMKVIEDACFTYACACTVKTASKPLQPIEKSTASASVLAQVIVSKLADHLPLHRQAKMFRRHGIEIAEQTLCGWMAQSAELLEPLYERLKRHVLASKVVGTDDTPVKVLDRNRKQARKGRIWPYVGDREHVAVVYDYTATRERAGPEEFLRQYRGYLQADAYVAYDSFFLKPERGMVEVGCWAHARRHVHQALDNDPSRMRTLLLMIAELYRVEKLARQRALGGEDLRLMREQGARPVLEKLHAYLREIREQLLPKSEAGQAVNYILKNFAALTQYCNDPDLSIDNNHTERSLRGWAVGRNNWMFFGSDRGGKTAAVLKSFVASCELVKVDPFAWFQDVLSRIASHPMTRLDELLPHRWVLA
;
A
#
# COMPACT_ATOMS: atom_id res chain seq x y z
N MET A 1 15.76 25.05 -34.43
CA MET A 1 17.08 25.69 -34.36
C MET A 1 17.90 25.12 -35.49
N SER A 2 18.20 25.94 -36.53
CA SER A 2 19.10 25.57 -37.63
C SER A 2 20.52 25.68 -37.09
N LEU A 3 21.30 24.61 -37.17
CA LEU A 3 22.74 24.64 -36.91
C LEU A 3 23.40 25.59 -37.88
N PRO A 4 24.17 26.59 -37.42
CA PRO A 4 24.88 27.52 -38.30
C PRO A 4 26.21 26.87 -38.74
N VAL A 5 26.14 25.85 -39.54
CA VAL A 5 27.36 25.38 -40.24
C VAL A 5 27.27 25.86 -41.67
N ASP A 6 28.07 26.86 -41.99
CA ASP A 6 28.26 27.30 -43.38
C ASP A 6 28.92 26.13 -44.16
N PRO A 7 28.29 25.57 -45.20
CA PRO A 7 28.86 24.47 -45.95
C PRO A 7 30.20 24.84 -46.64
N LYS A 8 30.50 26.13 -46.80
CA LYS A 8 31.74 26.64 -47.38
C LYS A 8 32.91 26.72 -46.38
N ALA A 9 32.64 26.54 -45.08
CA ALA A 9 33.65 26.55 -44.01
C ALA A 9 34.11 25.17 -43.57
N LEU A 10 33.74 24.11 -44.28
CA LEU A 10 34.21 22.75 -44.00
C LEU A 10 35.68 22.56 -44.44
N PRO A 11 36.53 21.92 -43.58
CA PRO A 11 37.90 21.64 -43.94
C PRO A 11 37.97 20.77 -45.20
N GLY A 12 38.87 21.06 -46.12
CA GLY A 12 39.08 20.31 -47.35
C GLY A 12 39.92 19.03 -47.17
N ASP A 13 40.36 18.75 -45.97
CA ASP A 13 41.17 17.59 -45.62
C ASP A 13 40.32 16.37 -45.23
N PRO A 14 40.49 15.18 -45.90
CA PRO A 14 39.69 14.00 -45.65
C PRO A 14 39.80 13.46 -44.21
N GLU A 15 40.96 13.52 -43.56
CA GLU A 15 41.15 13.02 -42.19
C GLU A 15 40.41 13.89 -41.16
N THR A 16 40.40 15.18 -41.33
CA THR A 16 39.65 16.13 -40.46
C THR A 16 38.16 15.98 -40.67
N LEU A 17 37.69 15.78 -41.90
CA LEU A 17 36.28 15.47 -42.18
C LEU A 17 35.83 14.15 -41.57
N GLN A 18 36.65 13.10 -41.60
CA GLN A 18 36.35 11.82 -40.96
C GLN A 18 36.22 11.98 -39.43
N LYS A 19 37.09 12.71 -38.79
CA LYS A 19 36.98 13.01 -37.34
C LYS A 19 35.70 13.73 -37.01
N ILE A 20 35.34 14.76 -37.78
CA ILE A 20 34.08 15.53 -37.58
C ILE A 20 32.88 14.64 -37.80
N ILE A 21 32.86 13.74 -38.77
CA ILE A 21 31.77 12.79 -39.02
C ILE A 21 31.64 11.80 -37.86
N VAL A 22 32.74 11.25 -37.36
CA VAL A 22 32.74 10.34 -36.22
C VAL A 22 32.21 11.05 -34.94
N ASP A 23 32.65 12.28 -34.68
CA ASP A 23 32.17 13.07 -33.53
C ASP A 23 30.69 13.42 -33.66
N LEU A 24 30.22 13.84 -34.83
CA LEU A 24 28.82 14.15 -35.08
C LEU A 24 27.94 12.88 -34.97
N THR A 25 28.43 11.76 -35.47
CA THR A 25 27.70 10.47 -35.35
C THR A 25 27.60 10.04 -33.87
N ALA A 26 28.69 10.19 -33.11
CA ALA A 26 28.66 9.91 -31.67
C ALA A 26 27.73 10.87 -30.88
N GLN A 27 27.69 12.17 -31.27
CA GLN A 27 26.75 13.12 -30.68
C GLN A 27 25.31 12.80 -31.07
N LEU A 28 25.04 12.40 -32.31
CA LEU A 28 23.72 12.02 -32.78
C LEU A 28 23.23 10.78 -32.03
N ASP A 29 24.04 9.73 -31.94
CA ASP A 29 23.73 8.51 -31.18
C ASP A 29 23.49 8.79 -29.69
N ARG A 30 24.23 9.73 -29.10
CA ARG A 30 24.02 10.16 -27.73
C ARG A 30 22.68 10.89 -27.58
N THR A 31 22.38 11.79 -28.52
CA THR A 31 21.13 12.57 -28.51
C THR A 31 19.91 11.67 -28.76
N GLU A 32 20.01 10.70 -29.67
CA GLU A 32 18.94 9.71 -29.90
C GLU A 32 18.71 8.81 -28.70
N ARG A 33 19.76 8.34 -28.03
CA ARG A 33 19.62 7.58 -26.76
C ARG A 33 18.93 8.41 -25.69
N LEU A 34 19.33 9.68 -25.52
CA LEU A 34 18.72 10.60 -24.57
C LEU A 34 17.25 10.89 -24.91
N LEU A 35 16.94 11.08 -26.19
CA LEU A 35 15.56 11.28 -26.65
C LEU A 35 14.70 10.02 -26.42
N ARG A 36 15.25 8.84 -26.70
CA ARG A 36 14.57 7.57 -26.45
C ARG A 36 14.30 7.36 -24.95
N GLN A 37 15.29 7.59 -24.10
CA GLN A 37 15.13 7.56 -22.64
C GLN A 37 14.12 8.60 -22.14
N PHE A 38 14.12 9.79 -22.72
CA PHE A 38 13.16 10.85 -22.38
C PHE A 38 11.72 10.48 -22.81
N LEU A 39 11.55 9.88 -23.98
CA LEU A 39 10.25 9.41 -24.45
C LEU A 39 9.75 8.20 -23.63
N GLU A 40 10.62 7.28 -23.27
CA GLU A 40 10.31 6.15 -22.38
C GLU A 40 9.94 6.64 -20.97
N ALA A 41 10.64 7.62 -20.43
CA ALA A 41 10.30 8.27 -19.17
C ALA A 41 8.95 9.00 -19.21
N LYS A 42 8.59 9.61 -20.35
CA LYS A 42 7.33 10.34 -20.52
C LYS A 42 6.14 9.40 -20.77
N THR A 43 6.34 8.23 -21.39
CA THR A 43 5.27 7.32 -21.81
C THR A 43 5.15 6.06 -20.95
N GLY A 44 6.19 5.66 -20.21
CA GLY A 44 6.28 4.36 -19.56
C GLY A 44 6.21 4.34 -18.04
N SER A 45 6.53 5.44 -17.35
CA SER A 45 6.64 5.45 -15.90
C SER A 45 5.40 6.06 -15.24
N LYS A 46 4.64 5.24 -14.50
CA LYS A 46 3.63 5.68 -13.53
C LYS A 46 4.28 6.08 -12.18
N SER A 47 5.59 6.00 -12.07
CA SER A 47 6.35 6.38 -10.88
C SER A 47 6.75 7.86 -10.99
N GLU A 48 6.45 8.63 -9.95
CA GLU A 48 6.87 10.02 -9.79
C GLU A 48 8.32 10.15 -9.27
N GLN A 49 8.98 9.02 -9.05
CA GLN A 49 10.39 8.97 -8.69
C GLN A 49 11.23 9.09 -9.95
N LEU A 50 12.15 10.05 -9.96
CA LEU A 50 13.13 10.17 -11.02
C LEU A 50 14.13 9.02 -10.92
N SER A 51 14.42 8.35 -12.06
CA SER A 51 15.46 7.34 -12.10
C SER A 51 16.83 7.98 -11.85
N ARG A 52 17.82 7.15 -11.43
CA ARG A 52 19.19 7.60 -11.23
C ARG A 52 19.79 8.18 -12.52
N GLU A 53 19.43 7.61 -13.67
CA GLU A 53 19.88 8.09 -14.98
C GLU A 53 19.28 9.47 -15.31
N GLN A 54 18.02 9.70 -14.95
CA GLN A 54 17.38 11.02 -15.10
C GLN A 54 18.03 12.08 -14.17
N LEU A 55 18.36 11.70 -12.94
CA LEU A 55 19.06 12.59 -12.01
C LEU A 55 20.49 12.85 -12.48
N ALA A 56 21.20 11.84 -12.99
CA ALA A 56 22.53 12.00 -13.57
C ALA A 56 22.53 12.91 -14.80
N LEU A 57 21.50 12.78 -15.64
CA LEU A 57 21.29 13.64 -16.79
C LEU A 57 21.09 15.10 -16.37
N PHE A 58 20.23 15.33 -15.37
CA PHE A 58 19.97 16.68 -14.86
C PHE A 58 21.22 17.29 -14.20
N ALA A 59 21.98 16.49 -13.45
CA ALA A 59 23.24 16.94 -12.85
C ALA A 59 24.29 17.31 -13.92
N ALA A 60 24.40 16.50 -14.97
CA ALA A 60 25.30 16.77 -16.09
C ALA A 60 24.91 18.06 -16.86
N GLU A 61 23.63 18.32 -17.08
CA GLU A 61 23.16 19.55 -17.73
C GLU A 61 23.41 20.79 -16.86
N LEU A 62 23.37 20.66 -15.55
CA LEU A 62 23.62 21.78 -14.61
C LEU A 62 25.08 21.90 -14.19
N GLY A 63 25.98 21.04 -14.73
CA GLY A 63 27.40 21.03 -14.38
C GLY A 63 27.70 20.65 -12.93
N VAL A 64 26.78 19.90 -12.28
CA VAL A 64 26.90 19.45 -10.90
C VAL A 64 27.27 17.96 -10.89
N SER A 65 28.30 17.58 -10.09
CA SER A 65 28.67 16.18 -9.93
C SER A 65 27.72 15.48 -8.96
N LEU A 66 27.08 14.37 -9.38
CA LEU A 66 26.41 13.46 -8.45
C LEU A 66 27.47 12.59 -7.74
N PRO A 67 27.42 12.46 -6.42
CA PRO A 67 28.30 11.54 -5.71
C PRO A 67 28.04 10.10 -6.14
N GLU A 68 29.13 9.35 -6.38
CA GLU A 68 29.09 7.93 -6.67
C GLU A 68 28.56 7.17 -5.44
N THR A 69 27.41 6.51 -5.59
CA THR A 69 26.89 5.55 -4.61
C THR A 69 26.67 4.22 -5.31
N GLU A 70 27.22 3.16 -4.73
CA GLU A 70 27.03 1.80 -5.19
C GLU A 70 25.54 1.42 -5.29
N GLU A 71 25.22 0.59 -6.25
CA GLU A 71 23.87 0.07 -6.49
C GLU A 71 23.37 -0.69 -5.24
N SER A 72 22.28 -0.21 -4.67
CA SER A 72 21.48 -1.02 -3.76
C SER A 72 20.01 -0.79 -4.06
N ASP A 73 19.33 -1.88 -4.35
CA ASP A 73 17.89 -1.94 -4.54
C ASP A 73 17.17 -1.33 -3.33
N ASP A 74 16.22 -0.44 -3.60
CA ASP A 74 15.34 0.12 -2.58
C ASP A 74 14.39 -1.00 -2.11
N PRO A 75 14.43 -1.41 -0.83
CA PRO A 75 13.53 -2.46 -0.34
C PRO A 75 12.05 -2.06 -0.38
N ASP A 76 11.76 -0.80 -0.69
CA ASP A 76 10.40 -0.28 -0.87
C ASP A 76 9.86 -0.43 -2.31
N ASP A 77 10.70 -0.85 -3.27
CA ASP A 77 10.33 -1.16 -4.66
C ASP A 77 10.36 -2.68 -4.94
N GLU A 78 9.84 -3.53 -4.04
CA GLU A 78 9.53 -4.89 -4.45
C GLU A 78 8.42 -4.85 -5.51
N PRO A 79 8.73 -5.24 -6.77
CA PRO A 79 7.69 -5.45 -7.76
C PRO A 79 6.79 -6.58 -7.25
N PRO A 80 5.49 -6.57 -7.58
CA PRO A 80 4.61 -7.67 -7.21
C PRO A 80 5.25 -8.98 -7.68
N ALA A 81 5.37 -9.95 -6.78
CA ALA A 81 6.00 -11.23 -7.00
C ALA A 81 5.58 -11.86 -8.34
N GLY A 82 6.43 -11.80 -9.34
CA GLY A 82 6.13 -12.26 -10.71
C GLY A 82 7.08 -11.81 -11.81
N ALA A 83 7.91 -10.80 -11.58
CA ALA A 83 8.89 -10.36 -12.59
C ALA A 83 10.28 -10.95 -12.29
N SER A 84 10.66 -11.99 -13.02
CA SER A 84 11.99 -12.60 -12.97
C SER A 84 13.04 -11.66 -13.58
N ALA A 85 13.93 -11.14 -12.75
CA ALA A 85 15.17 -10.52 -13.22
C ALA A 85 16.05 -11.58 -13.89
N SER A 86 16.41 -11.36 -15.14
CA SER A 86 17.36 -12.18 -15.91
C SER A 86 18.80 -11.90 -15.42
N GLY A 87 19.19 -12.55 -14.35
CA GLY A 87 20.58 -12.65 -13.94
C GLY A 87 21.14 -14.01 -14.38
N SER A 88 22.27 -14.04 -15.07
CA SER A 88 23.02 -15.24 -15.49
C SER A 88 23.56 -15.99 -14.28
N GLY A 89 22.72 -16.74 -13.59
CA GLY A 89 23.08 -17.67 -12.52
C GLY A 89 22.75 -19.10 -12.97
N LYS A 90 23.60 -20.07 -12.64
CA LYS A 90 23.36 -21.51 -12.85
C LYS A 90 21.91 -21.86 -12.48
N PRO A 91 21.23 -22.75 -13.23
CA PRO A 91 19.84 -23.11 -12.97
C PRO A 91 19.70 -23.60 -11.52
N ARG A 92 19.06 -22.80 -10.66
CA ARG A 92 18.67 -23.23 -9.32
C ARG A 92 17.59 -24.28 -9.49
N GLY A 93 17.81 -25.48 -8.99
CA GLY A 93 16.81 -26.53 -8.94
C GLY A 93 15.49 -26.02 -8.35
N ARG A 94 14.37 -26.63 -8.74
CA ARG A 94 13.03 -26.30 -8.19
C ARG A 94 13.09 -26.26 -6.66
N LYS A 95 12.58 -25.18 -6.07
CA LYS A 95 12.42 -25.12 -4.60
C LYS A 95 11.47 -26.26 -4.18
N PRO A 96 11.75 -26.96 -3.08
CA PRO A 96 10.88 -28.02 -2.58
C PRO A 96 9.50 -27.44 -2.26
N LEU A 97 8.46 -28.25 -2.45
CA LEU A 97 7.08 -27.85 -2.13
C LEU A 97 6.92 -27.69 -0.59
N PRO A 98 6.04 -26.77 -0.12
CA PRO A 98 5.86 -26.50 1.31
C PRO A 98 5.58 -27.74 2.15
N GLY A 99 6.34 -27.92 3.23
CA GLY A 99 6.26 -29.14 4.07
C GLY A 99 4.96 -29.29 4.87
N HIS A 100 4.21 -28.19 5.09
CA HIS A 100 2.96 -28.19 5.84
C HIS A 100 1.75 -28.72 5.05
N LEU A 101 1.87 -28.84 3.71
CA LEU A 101 0.78 -29.40 2.91
C LEU A 101 0.74 -30.92 3.03
N LYS A 102 -0.47 -31.45 3.20
CA LYS A 102 -0.70 -32.90 3.21
C LYS A 102 -0.26 -33.50 1.87
N ARG A 103 0.51 -34.57 1.92
CA ARG A 103 0.94 -35.33 0.75
C ARG A 103 0.08 -36.58 0.60
N GLU A 104 -0.44 -36.75 -0.60
CA GLU A 104 -1.13 -37.97 -1.01
C GLU A 104 -0.20 -38.69 -2.00
N ARG A 105 0.21 -39.92 -1.66
CA ARG A 105 1.09 -40.74 -2.49
C ARG A 105 0.24 -41.56 -3.45
N ILE A 106 0.47 -41.36 -4.75
CA ILE A 106 -0.13 -42.18 -5.80
C ILE A 106 1.00 -43.03 -6.38
N GLU A 107 0.86 -44.34 -6.30
CA GLU A 107 1.85 -45.28 -6.82
C GLU A 107 1.48 -45.67 -8.25
N HIS A 108 2.44 -45.54 -9.15
CA HIS A 108 2.36 -45.99 -10.53
C HIS A 108 3.30 -47.16 -10.68
N ASP A 109 2.77 -48.32 -11.01
CA ASP A 109 3.58 -49.52 -11.23
C ASP A 109 3.46 -49.99 -12.70
N LEU A 110 4.43 -50.74 -13.14
CA LEU A 110 4.38 -51.35 -14.46
C LEU A 110 3.30 -52.43 -14.51
N PRO A 111 2.57 -52.57 -15.64
CA PRO A 111 1.70 -53.73 -15.85
C PRO A 111 2.48 -55.04 -15.70
N ASP A 112 1.85 -56.08 -15.19
CA ASP A 112 2.54 -57.36 -14.93
C ASP A 112 3.21 -57.96 -16.18
N GLN A 113 2.64 -57.71 -17.35
CA GLN A 113 3.21 -58.10 -18.63
C GLN A 113 4.55 -57.42 -18.95
N GLU A 114 4.80 -56.24 -18.42
CA GLU A 114 6.04 -55.43 -18.60
C GLU A 114 7.06 -55.69 -17.50
N LYS A 115 6.74 -56.48 -16.48
CA LYS A 115 7.65 -56.86 -15.40
C LYS A 115 8.53 -58.05 -15.76
N HIS A 116 8.43 -58.54 -16.99
CA HIS A 116 9.22 -59.68 -17.49
C HIS A 116 10.22 -59.20 -18.58
N CYS A 117 11.48 -59.63 -18.47
CA CYS A 117 12.51 -59.23 -19.43
C CYS A 117 12.48 -60.12 -20.68
N ALA A 118 12.12 -59.56 -21.84
CA ALA A 118 12.09 -60.28 -23.09
C ALA A 118 13.45 -60.78 -23.60
N ALA A 119 14.56 -60.25 -23.04
CA ALA A 119 15.92 -60.62 -23.47
C ALA A 119 16.54 -61.77 -22.66
N CYS A 120 16.19 -61.93 -21.37
CA CYS A 120 16.77 -62.93 -20.51
C CYS A 120 15.74 -63.83 -19.83
N ASP A 121 14.48 -63.70 -20.17
CA ASP A 121 13.34 -64.49 -19.68
C ASP A 121 13.21 -64.53 -18.13
N GLN A 122 13.58 -63.45 -17.44
CA GLN A 122 13.53 -63.31 -15.98
C GLN A 122 12.62 -62.16 -15.56
N ASP A 123 12.04 -62.29 -14.38
CA ASP A 123 11.23 -61.22 -13.77
C ASP A 123 12.11 -60.03 -13.37
N LEU A 124 11.65 -58.82 -13.70
CA LEU A 124 12.32 -57.57 -13.33
C LEU A 124 12.12 -57.32 -11.83
N ARG A 125 13.24 -56.98 -11.15
CA ARG A 125 13.22 -56.65 -9.74
C ARG A 125 13.19 -55.12 -9.58
N ARG A 126 12.31 -54.58 -8.73
CA ARG A 126 12.30 -53.16 -8.38
C ARG A 126 13.62 -52.74 -7.74
N ILE A 127 14.32 -51.79 -8.35
CA ILE A 127 15.63 -51.30 -7.90
C ILE A 127 15.59 -49.87 -7.35
N GLY A 128 14.47 -49.17 -7.54
CA GLY A 128 14.32 -47.79 -7.06
C GLY A 128 12.95 -47.23 -7.41
N GLU A 129 12.80 -45.98 -7.09
CA GLU A 129 11.60 -45.18 -7.44
C GLU A 129 12.04 -43.75 -7.79
N GLU A 130 11.35 -43.15 -8.74
CA GLU A 130 11.46 -41.73 -9.07
C GLU A 130 10.24 -41.02 -8.48
N VAL A 131 10.47 -40.08 -7.60
CA VAL A 131 9.40 -39.32 -6.92
C VAL A 131 9.32 -37.92 -7.50
N SER A 132 8.15 -37.56 -8.00
CA SER A 132 7.84 -36.18 -8.43
C SER A 132 6.65 -35.64 -7.63
N GLU A 133 6.71 -34.36 -7.25
CA GLU A 133 5.63 -33.69 -6.51
C GLU A 133 4.93 -32.67 -7.40
N ARG A 134 3.61 -32.53 -7.26
CA ARG A 134 2.77 -31.51 -7.92
C ARG A 134 1.72 -31.01 -6.95
N TYR A 135 1.28 -29.76 -7.16
CA TYR A 135 0.12 -29.23 -6.45
C TYR A 135 -1.17 -29.80 -7.02
N GLU A 136 -2.12 -30.11 -6.12
CA GLU A 136 -3.50 -30.39 -6.46
C GLU A 136 -4.40 -29.37 -5.76
N TYR A 137 -5.31 -28.73 -6.52
CA TYR A 137 -6.28 -27.78 -5.99
C TYR A 137 -7.61 -28.49 -5.70
N LEU A 138 -8.00 -28.52 -4.41
CA LEU A 138 -9.32 -28.96 -4.00
C LEU A 138 -10.24 -27.74 -3.91
N PRO A 139 -11.35 -27.70 -4.63
CA PRO A 139 -12.32 -26.61 -4.55
C PRO A 139 -12.81 -26.39 -3.12
N ALA A 140 -13.04 -25.13 -2.74
CA ALA A 140 -13.63 -24.81 -1.44
C ALA A 140 -14.99 -25.49 -1.25
N GLN A 141 -15.20 -26.08 -0.09
CA GLN A 141 -16.43 -26.79 0.26
C GLN A 141 -17.21 -26.01 1.32
N MET A 142 -18.53 -25.94 1.16
CA MET A 142 -19.44 -25.51 2.22
C MET A 142 -20.19 -26.73 2.78
N LYS A 143 -20.41 -26.70 4.08
CA LYS A 143 -21.21 -27.72 4.77
C LYS A 143 -22.33 -27.07 5.56
N VAL A 144 -23.43 -27.76 5.74
CA VAL A 144 -24.51 -27.38 6.65
C VAL A 144 -24.20 -27.96 8.03
N ILE A 145 -24.30 -27.09 9.05
CA ILE A 145 -24.24 -27.53 10.45
C ILE A 145 -25.66 -27.56 10.97
N GLU A 146 -26.09 -28.70 11.46
CA GLU A 146 -27.40 -28.91 12.10
C GLU A 146 -27.22 -28.95 13.62
N ASP A 147 -27.70 -27.90 14.30
CA ASP A 147 -27.68 -27.82 15.77
C ASP A 147 -28.94 -28.44 16.35
N ALA A 148 -28.86 -29.63 16.89
CA ALA A 148 -29.97 -30.33 17.54
C ALA A 148 -29.98 -30.08 19.07
N CYS A 149 -30.90 -29.26 19.54
CA CYS A 149 -31.07 -28.97 20.98
C CYS A 149 -32.13 -29.88 21.58
N PHE A 150 -31.72 -30.84 22.40
CA PHE A 150 -32.65 -31.78 23.04
C PHE A 150 -33.46 -31.11 24.14
N THR A 151 -34.76 -31.44 24.19
CA THR A 151 -35.70 -30.96 25.20
C THR A 151 -36.08 -32.11 26.14
N TYR A 152 -35.96 -31.85 27.42
CA TYR A 152 -36.33 -32.81 28.48
C TYR A 152 -37.49 -32.25 29.27
N ALA A 153 -38.43 -33.11 29.62
CA ALA A 153 -39.60 -32.72 30.38
C ALA A 153 -39.88 -33.71 31.53
N CYS A 154 -40.45 -33.17 32.61
CA CYS A 154 -41.10 -33.94 33.67
C CYS A 154 -42.47 -33.31 33.97
N ALA A 155 -43.20 -33.83 34.95
CA ALA A 155 -44.52 -33.29 35.33
C ALA A 155 -44.48 -31.82 35.79
N CYS A 156 -43.29 -31.32 36.22
CA CYS A 156 -43.15 -29.98 36.83
C CYS A 156 -42.40 -28.96 35.95
N THR A 157 -41.62 -29.41 34.97
CA THR A 157 -40.77 -28.47 34.20
C THR A 157 -40.36 -29.05 32.84
N VAL A 158 -40.08 -28.13 31.91
CA VAL A 158 -39.49 -28.41 30.59
C VAL A 158 -38.16 -27.66 30.47
N LYS A 159 -37.09 -28.34 30.08
CA LYS A 159 -35.77 -27.74 29.85
C LYS A 159 -35.25 -28.13 28.48
N THR A 160 -34.84 -27.13 27.70
CA THR A 160 -34.19 -27.35 26.41
C THR A 160 -32.72 -26.97 26.52
N ALA A 161 -31.85 -27.76 25.92
CA ALA A 161 -30.42 -27.43 25.83
C ALA A 161 -30.23 -26.09 25.09
N SER A 162 -29.31 -25.25 25.57
CA SER A 162 -29.05 -23.96 24.96
C SER A 162 -28.28 -24.13 23.64
N LYS A 163 -28.69 -23.38 22.63
CA LYS A 163 -27.94 -23.27 21.38
C LYS A 163 -26.68 -22.43 21.57
N PRO A 164 -25.54 -22.78 20.94
CA PRO A 164 -24.36 -21.93 20.92
C PRO A 164 -24.67 -20.53 20.36
N LEU A 165 -24.06 -19.49 20.94
CA LEU A 165 -24.20 -18.11 20.46
C LEU A 165 -23.70 -18.03 19.01
N GLN A 166 -24.49 -17.38 18.17
CA GLN A 166 -24.13 -17.10 16.78
C GLN A 166 -23.69 -15.65 16.67
N PRO A 167 -22.72 -15.32 15.79
CA PRO A 167 -22.29 -13.93 15.58
C PRO A 167 -23.44 -13.00 15.22
N ILE A 168 -24.35 -13.49 14.39
CA ILE A 168 -25.56 -12.79 13.98
C ILE A 168 -26.76 -13.67 14.31
N GLU A 169 -27.64 -13.18 15.18
CA GLU A 169 -28.84 -13.91 15.56
C GLU A 169 -29.72 -14.24 14.35
N LYS A 170 -30.27 -15.47 14.34
CA LYS A 170 -31.15 -15.96 13.28
C LYS A 170 -30.52 -15.95 11.87
N SER A 171 -29.22 -15.75 11.75
CA SER A 171 -28.50 -15.85 10.47
C SER A 171 -28.22 -17.32 10.11
N THR A 172 -28.18 -17.60 8.81
CA THR A 172 -27.67 -18.87 8.27
C THR A 172 -26.16 -18.89 8.09
N ALA A 173 -25.48 -17.76 8.34
CA ALA A 173 -24.03 -17.66 8.22
C ALA A 173 -23.35 -17.94 9.55
N SER A 174 -22.45 -18.92 9.56
CA SER A 174 -21.49 -19.12 10.64
C SER A 174 -20.38 -18.07 10.61
N ALA A 175 -19.56 -17.98 11.65
CA ALA A 175 -18.42 -17.07 11.70
C ALA A 175 -17.46 -17.25 10.50
N SER A 176 -17.25 -18.50 10.05
CA SER A 176 -16.38 -18.79 8.90
C SER A 176 -16.94 -18.27 7.57
N VAL A 177 -18.26 -18.34 7.37
CA VAL A 177 -18.92 -17.79 6.17
C VAL A 177 -18.85 -16.27 6.18
N LEU A 178 -19.07 -15.63 7.33
CA LEU A 178 -18.92 -14.18 7.49
C LEU A 178 -17.48 -13.75 7.21
N ALA A 179 -16.49 -14.43 7.79
CA ALA A 179 -15.07 -14.18 7.56
C ALA A 179 -14.73 -14.29 6.06
N GLN A 180 -15.18 -15.35 5.38
CA GLN A 180 -14.96 -15.54 3.94
C GLN A 180 -15.54 -14.41 3.10
N VAL A 181 -16.77 -13.97 3.38
CA VAL A 181 -17.41 -12.87 2.65
C VAL A 181 -16.67 -11.55 2.85
N ILE A 182 -16.25 -11.27 4.09
CA ILE A 182 -15.51 -10.05 4.45
C ILE A 182 -14.14 -10.01 3.76
N VAL A 183 -13.34 -11.07 3.92
CA VAL A 183 -11.98 -11.15 3.38
C VAL A 183 -12.02 -11.11 1.85
N SER A 184 -12.86 -11.93 1.21
CA SER A 184 -13.01 -11.92 -0.24
C SER A 184 -13.37 -10.52 -0.79
N LYS A 185 -14.19 -9.74 -0.07
CA LYS A 185 -14.55 -8.39 -0.52
C LYS A 185 -13.45 -7.36 -0.28
N LEU A 186 -12.81 -7.40 0.87
CA LEU A 186 -11.96 -6.30 1.35
C LEU A 186 -10.46 -6.59 1.21
N ALA A 187 -10.01 -7.84 1.26
CA ALA A 187 -8.64 -8.24 0.95
C ALA A 187 -8.50 -8.59 -0.55
N ASP A 188 -9.35 -9.49 -1.05
CA ASP A 188 -9.27 -9.99 -2.44
C ASP A 188 -10.01 -9.11 -3.45
N HIS A 189 -10.65 -8.03 -2.99
CA HIS A 189 -11.40 -7.06 -3.81
C HIS A 189 -12.55 -7.64 -4.64
N LEU A 190 -13.12 -8.79 -4.25
CA LEU A 190 -14.24 -9.43 -4.93
C LEU A 190 -15.57 -8.77 -4.58
N PRO A 191 -16.29 -8.15 -5.55
CA PRO A 191 -17.62 -7.60 -5.31
C PRO A 191 -18.62 -8.66 -4.87
N LEU A 192 -19.60 -8.29 -4.04
CA LEU A 192 -20.59 -9.24 -3.49
C LEU A 192 -21.39 -9.95 -4.58
N HIS A 193 -21.73 -9.27 -5.69
CA HIS A 193 -22.42 -9.90 -6.82
C HIS A 193 -21.59 -11.02 -7.47
N ARG A 194 -20.24 -10.90 -7.49
CA ARG A 194 -19.37 -11.99 -7.96
C ARG A 194 -19.31 -13.12 -6.97
N GLN A 195 -19.23 -12.82 -5.67
CA GLN A 195 -19.31 -13.85 -4.61
C GLN A 195 -20.61 -14.62 -4.66
N ALA A 196 -21.77 -13.96 -4.82
CA ALA A 196 -23.05 -14.60 -5.01
C ALA A 196 -23.07 -15.56 -6.23
N LYS A 197 -22.43 -15.16 -7.35
CA LYS A 197 -22.25 -16.04 -8.50
C LYS A 197 -21.32 -17.22 -8.22
N MET A 198 -20.28 -17.03 -7.40
CA MET A 198 -19.39 -18.11 -6.99
C MET A 198 -20.14 -19.13 -6.13
N PHE A 199 -20.91 -18.70 -5.12
CA PHE A 199 -21.75 -19.58 -4.32
C PHE A 199 -22.75 -20.37 -5.17
N ARG A 200 -23.40 -19.71 -6.15
CA ARG A 200 -24.33 -20.39 -7.07
C ARG A 200 -23.69 -21.52 -7.88
N ARG A 201 -22.41 -21.37 -8.28
CA ARG A 201 -21.68 -22.46 -8.96
C ARG A 201 -21.47 -23.70 -8.06
N HIS A 202 -21.52 -23.52 -6.76
CA HIS A 202 -21.49 -24.60 -5.76
C HIS A 202 -22.88 -25.06 -5.30
N GLY A 203 -23.95 -24.66 -6.05
CA GLY A 203 -25.33 -25.05 -5.75
C GLY A 203 -25.97 -24.27 -4.58
N ILE A 204 -25.35 -23.14 -4.15
CA ILE A 204 -25.82 -22.39 -2.99
C ILE A 204 -26.34 -21.02 -3.45
N GLU A 205 -27.62 -20.77 -3.23
CA GLU A 205 -28.27 -19.50 -3.60
C GLU A 205 -28.27 -18.54 -2.40
N ILE A 206 -27.45 -17.52 -2.46
CA ILE A 206 -27.41 -16.42 -1.49
C ILE A 206 -27.59 -15.11 -2.25
N ALA A 207 -28.63 -14.37 -1.90
CA ALA A 207 -28.88 -13.06 -2.50
C ALA A 207 -27.79 -12.04 -2.13
N GLU A 208 -27.43 -11.16 -3.05
CA GLU A 208 -26.47 -10.08 -2.80
C GLU A 208 -26.87 -9.19 -1.60
N GLN A 209 -28.17 -8.94 -1.44
CA GLN A 209 -28.71 -8.20 -0.31
C GLN A 209 -28.42 -8.89 1.03
N THR A 210 -28.46 -10.23 1.08
CA THR A 210 -28.10 -11.00 2.26
C THR A 210 -26.63 -10.84 2.60
N LEU A 211 -25.75 -10.92 1.60
CA LEU A 211 -24.31 -10.67 1.79
C LEU A 211 -24.04 -9.24 2.28
N CYS A 212 -24.74 -8.24 1.73
CA CYS A 212 -24.68 -6.85 2.21
C CYS A 212 -25.13 -6.73 3.67
N GLY A 213 -26.22 -7.43 4.04
CA GLY A 213 -26.73 -7.48 5.40
C GLY A 213 -25.71 -8.08 6.38
N TRP A 214 -25.10 -9.20 6.01
CA TRP A 214 -24.07 -9.85 6.83
C TRP A 214 -22.84 -8.95 7.04
N MET A 215 -22.40 -8.24 6.02
CA MET A 215 -21.30 -7.26 6.14
C MET A 215 -21.66 -6.16 7.14
N ALA A 216 -22.88 -5.58 7.04
CA ALA A 216 -23.30 -4.49 7.90
C ALA A 216 -23.43 -4.94 9.36
N GLN A 217 -24.06 -6.11 9.61
CA GLN A 217 -24.22 -6.65 10.96
C GLN A 217 -22.87 -7.07 11.58
N SER A 218 -21.95 -7.60 10.77
CA SER A 218 -20.59 -7.89 11.25
C SER A 218 -19.84 -6.61 11.65
N ALA A 219 -19.98 -5.52 10.90
CA ALA A 219 -19.39 -4.24 11.26
C ALA A 219 -19.98 -3.68 12.55
N GLU A 220 -21.30 -3.76 12.72
CA GLU A 220 -22.00 -3.34 13.94
C GLU A 220 -21.57 -4.16 15.16
N LEU A 221 -21.40 -5.48 15.00
CA LEU A 221 -20.90 -6.36 16.06
C LEU A 221 -19.45 -6.03 16.44
N LEU A 222 -18.62 -5.60 15.50
CA LEU A 222 -17.22 -5.25 15.70
C LEU A 222 -17.01 -3.77 16.09
N GLU A 223 -18.04 -2.95 16.13
CA GLU A 223 -17.92 -1.51 16.46
C GLU A 223 -17.23 -1.24 17.80
N PRO A 224 -17.54 -1.97 18.92
CA PRO A 224 -16.82 -1.76 20.16
C PRO A 224 -15.32 -2.06 20.06
N LEU A 225 -14.94 -3.04 19.25
CA LEU A 225 -13.55 -3.39 19.00
C LEU A 225 -12.87 -2.36 18.08
N TYR A 226 -13.59 -1.82 17.09
CA TYR A 226 -13.13 -0.73 16.25
C TYR A 226 -12.80 0.52 17.08
N GLU A 227 -13.62 0.88 18.05
CA GLU A 227 -13.31 1.99 18.95
C GLU A 227 -12.07 1.71 19.84
N ARG A 228 -11.77 0.43 20.15
CA ARG A 228 -10.51 0.06 20.81
C ARG A 228 -9.31 0.23 19.87
N LEU A 229 -9.43 -0.22 18.61
CA LEU A 229 -8.39 -0.06 17.59
C LEU A 229 -8.11 1.43 17.32
N LYS A 230 -9.17 2.26 17.25
CA LYS A 230 -9.05 3.72 17.11
C LYS A 230 -8.27 4.34 18.27
N ARG A 231 -8.58 3.96 19.50
CA ARG A 231 -7.83 4.43 20.68
C ARG A 231 -6.38 4.01 20.65
N HIS A 232 -6.09 2.78 20.20
CA HIS A 232 -4.74 2.29 20.03
C HIS A 232 -3.95 3.16 19.04
N VAL A 233 -4.50 3.46 17.86
CA VAL A 233 -3.86 4.35 16.89
C VAL A 233 -3.70 5.78 17.43
N LEU A 234 -4.71 6.32 18.12
CA LEU A 234 -4.64 7.67 18.68
C LEU A 234 -3.70 7.80 19.90
N ALA A 235 -3.19 6.69 20.44
CA ALA A 235 -2.11 6.69 21.42
C ALA A 235 -0.70 6.83 20.81
N SER A 236 -0.59 6.75 19.47
CA SER A 236 0.67 6.93 18.75
C SER A 236 1.28 8.31 18.96
N LYS A 237 2.60 8.37 19.03
CA LYS A 237 3.36 9.63 18.98
C LYS A 237 3.21 10.32 17.62
N VAL A 238 3.16 9.51 16.54
CA VAL A 238 3.00 9.98 15.15
C VAL A 238 1.81 9.28 14.53
N VAL A 239 0.84 10.03 14.02
CA VAL A 239 -0.26 9.50 13.21
C VAL A 239 -0.13 10.00 11.78
N GLY A 240 -0.07 9.07 10.85
CA GLY A 240 -0.15 9.37 9.41
C GLY A 240 -1.61 9.43 8.95
N THR A 241 -1.96 10.41 8.14
CA THR A 241 -3.31 10.52 7.54
C THR A 241 -3.27 11.04 6.12
N ASP A 242 -4.29 10.70 5.36
CA ASP A 242 -4.52 11.13 3.98
C ASP A 242 -6.00 10.97 3.66
N ASP A 243 -6.45 11.22 2.42
CA ASP A 243 -7.82 10.95 2.02
C ASP A 243 -7.92 10.39 0.59
N THR A 244 -8.90 9.51 0.37
CA THR A 244 -9.21 9.05 -0.97
C THR A 244 -10.72 9.15 -1.28
N PRO A 245 -11.09 9.62 -2.50
CA PRO A 245 -12.48 9.71 -2.88
C PRO A 245 -13.06 8.32 -3.17
N VAL A 246 -14.31 8.12 -2.74
CA VAL A 246 -15.13 6.95 -3.09
C VAL A 246 -16.49 7.41 -3.62
N LYS A 247 -17.00 6.70 -4.63
CA LYS A 247 -18.35 6.98 -5.16
C LYS A 247 -19.38 6.36 -4.23
N VAL A 248 -20.45 7.11 -3.93
CA VAL A 248 -21.55 6.66 -3.08
C VAL A 248 -22.87 6.97 -3.80
N LEU A 249 -23.74 5.97 -3.92
CA LEU A 249 -25.06 6.19 -4.47
C LEU A 249 -25.91 7.06 -3.55
N ASP A 250 -26.62 7.98 -4.14
CA ASP A 250 -27.57 8.85 -3.46
C ASP A 250 -28.92 8.75 -4.16
N ARG A 251 -29.93 8.27 -3.43
CA ARG A 251 -31.27 8.08 -3.98
C ARG A 251 -31.91 9.39 -4.49
N ASN A 252 -31.44 10.52 -3.98
CA ASN A 252 -31.95 11.85 -4.33
C ASN A 252 -31.19 12.48 -5.51
N ARG A 253 -30.17 11.81 -6.06
CA ARG A 253 -29.32 12.34 -7.13
C ARG A 253 -29.23 11.36 -8.30
N LYS A 254 -29.20 11.89 -9.52
CA LYS A 254 -28.96 11.08 -10.74
C LYS A 254 -27.52 10.52 -10.83
N GLN A 255 -26.57 11.15 -10.16
CA GLN A 255 -25.16 10.76 -10.16
C GLN A 255 -24.69 10.42 -8.74
N ALA A 256 -23.78 9.46 -8.66
CA ALA A 256 -23.11 9.12 -7.40
C ALA A 256 -22.34 10.34 -6.86
N ARG A 257 -22.48 10.62 -5.57
CA ARG A 257 -21.67 11.64 -4.90
C ARG A 257 -20.30 11.10 -4.50
N LYS A 258 -19.37 11.99 -4.17
CA LYS A 258 -18.04 11.65 -3.68
C LYS A 258 -18.03 11.70 -2.14
N GLY A 259 -18.01 10.53 -1.50
CA GLY A 259 -17.60 10.39 -0.12
C GLY A 259 -16.08 10.30 0.00
N ARG A 260 -15.56 10.19 1.22
CA ARG A 260 -14.13 10.08 1.53
C ARG A 260 -13.86 8.93 2.48
N ILE A 261 -12.72 8.29 2.27
CA ILE A 261 -12.10 7.37 3.22
C ILE A 261 -10.83 8.05 3.71
N TRP A 262 -10.67 8.08 5.03
CA TRP A 262 -9.54 8.66 5.75
C TRP A 262 -8.80 7.53 6.46
N PRO A 263 -7.57 7.18 6.08
CA PRO A 263 -6.70 6.32 6.87
C PRO A 263 -6.12 7.11 8.04
N TYR A 264 -6.01 6.47 9.18
CA TYR A 264 -5.20 6.90 10.30
C TYR A 264 -4.26 5.76 10.64
N VAL A 265 -2.98 5.96 10.42
CA VAL A 265 -1.95 4.94 10.54
C VAL A 265 -1.12 5.24 11.77
N GLY A 266 -1.01 4.27 12.67
CA GLY A 266 -0.21 4.37 13.88
C GLY A 266 1.29 4.24 13.62
N ASP A 267 2.07 4.57 14.63
CA ASP A 267 3.52 4.45 14.64
C ASP A 267 4.01 3.00 14.86
N ARG A 268 5.33 2.84 15.05
CA ARG A 268 5.95 1.52 15.24
C ARG A 268 5.53 0.83 16.53
N GLU A 269 5.13 1.57 17.56
CA GLU A 269 4.66 1.02 18.83
C GLU A 269 3.16 0.70 18.80
N HIS A 270 2.43 1.37 17.92
CA HIS A 270 0.98 1.25 17.77
C HIS A 270 0.61 0.79 16.36
N VAL A 271 1.18 -0.35 15.94
CA VAL A 271 1.05 -0.88 14.58
C VAL A 271 -0.39 -1.25 14.27
N ALA A 272 -1.11 -0.34 13.66
CA ALA A 272 -2.48 -0.53 13.18
C ALA A 272 -2.85 0.54 12.17
N VAL A 273 -3.89 0.28 11.38
CA VAL A 273 -4.54 1.28 10.53
C VAL A 273 -6.04 1.28 10.77
N VAL A 274 -6.59 2.47 10.96
CA VAL A 274 -8.03 2.70 11.11
C VAL A 274 -8.51 3.54 9.94
N TYR A 275 -9.54 3.08 9.24
CA TYR A 275 -10.20 3.87 8.22
C TYR A 275 -11.47 4.47 8.77
N ASP A 276 -11.69 5.75 8.51
CA ASP A 276 -12.95 6.43 8.74
C ASP A 276 -13.62 6.81 7.44
N TYR A 277 -14.94 6.85 7.44
CA TYR A 277 -15.74 7.24 6.29
C TYR A 277 -16.50 8.53 6.57
N THR A 278 -16.37 9.50 5.66
CA THR A 278 -17.17 10.73 5.69
C THR A 278 -17.96 10.94 4.40
N ALA A 279 -19.13 11.55 4.52
CA ALA A 279 -19.98 11.85 3.37
C ALA A 279 -19.41 12.94 2.46
N THR A 280 -18.57 13.83 3.01
CA THR A 280 -17.95 14.98 2.33
C THR A 280 -16.46 15.03 2.68
N ARG A 281 -15.70 15.90 2.00
CA ARG A 281 -14.29 16.20 2.32
C ARG A 281 -14.15 17.30 3.38
N GLU A 282 -15.20 17.65 4.05
CA GLU A 282 -15.18 18.73 5.02
C GLU A 282 -14.36 18.37 6.26
N ARG A 283 -13.84 19.42 6.90
CA ARG A 283 -13.00 19.32 8.10
C ARG A 283 -13.66 18.60 9.27
N ALA A 284 -14.98 18.65 9.38
CA ALA A 284 -15.72 18.09 10.52
C ALA A 284 -15.41 16.60 10.78
N GLY A 285 -15.19 15.80 9.74
CA GLY A 285 -14.84 14.38 9.88
C GLY A 285 -13.50 14.16 10.58
N PRO A 286 -12.38 14.61 9.98
CA PRO A 286 -11.07 14.53 10.65
C PRO A 286 -11.03 15.23 12.02
N GLU A 287 -11.76 16.32 12.19
CA GLU A 287 -11.83 17.05 13.49
C GLU A 287 -12.47 16.20 14.58
N GLU A 288 -13.53 15.45 14.26
CA GLU A 288 -14.17 14.53 15.19
C GLU A 288 -13.26 13.35 15.53
N PHE A 289 -12.62 12.76 14.51
CA PHE A 289 -11.74 11.62 14.71
C PHE A 289 -10.52 11.98 15.58
N LEU A 290 -9.86 13.11 15.28
CA LEU A 290 -8.64 13.58 15.95
C LEU A 290 -8.91 14.48 17.18
N ARG A 291 -10.15 14.58 17.66
CA ARG A 291 -10.54 15.51 18.73
C ARG A 291 -9.64 15.42 19.97
N GLN A 292 -9.27 14.23 20.37
CA GLN A 292 -8.46 13.96 21.56
C GLN A 292 -6.99 13.68 21.28
N TYR A 293 -6.60 13.65 19.97
CA TYR A 293 -5.23 13.34 19.59
C TYR A 293 -4.29 14.50 19.96
N ARG A 294 -3.11 14.12 20.43
CA ARG A 294 -1.97 15.00 20.69
C ARG A 294 -0.72 14.31 20.19
N GLY A 295 0.14 15.05 19.51
CA GLY A 295 1.35 14.50 18.91
C GLY A 295 1.57 14.99 17.50
N TYR A 296 2.34 14.25 16.71
CA TYR A 296 2.67 14.60 15.33
C TYR A 296 1.61 14.07 14.37
N LEU A 297 1.05 14.95 13.55
CA LEU A 297 0.14 14.56 12.46
C LEU A 297 0.87 14.72 11.13
N GLN A 298 1.17 13.60 10.47
CA GLN A 298 1.82 13.59 9.16
C GLN A 298 0.77 13.49 8.05
N ALA A 299 0.71 14.51 7.20
CA ALA A 299 -0.31 14.64 6.16
C ALA A 299 0.22 15.36 4.90
N ASP A 300 -0.65 15.48 3.88
CA ASP A 300 -0.39 16.13 2.59
C ASP A 300 -0.52 17.66 2.59
N ALA A 301 -0.53 18.31 3.74
CA ALA A 301 -0.80 19.73 3.91
C ALA A 301 -2.20 20.17 3.39
N TYR A 302 -3.19 19.31 3.54
CA TYR A 302 -4.56 19.65 3.19
C TYR A 302 -5.13 20.71 4.15
N VAL A 303 -5.72 21.78 3.60
CA VAL A 303 -6.23 22.95 4.33
C VAL A 303 -7.18 22.61 5.48
N ALA A 304 -7.89 21.46 5.43
CA ALA A 304 -8.75 21.04 6.51
C ALA A 304 -8.01 20.80 7.84
N TYR A 305 -6.70 20.52 7.78
CA TYR A 305 -5.87 20.30 8.97
C TYR A 305 -5.29 21.61 9.54
N ASP A 306 -5.20 22.71 8.76
CA ASP A 306 -4.59 23.98 9.19
C ASP A 306 -5.15 24.44 10.54
N SER A 307 -6.46 24.27 10.78
CA SER A 307 -7.10 24.68 12.03
C SER A 307 -6.66 23.89 13.26
N PHE A 308 -6.09 22.70 13.09
CA PHE A 308 -5.61 21.88 14.20
C PHE A 308 -4.31 22.45 14.75
N PHE A 309 -3.47 23.00 13.86
CA PHE A 309 -2.14 23.51 14.18
C PHE A 309 -2.19 24.98 14.65
N LEU A 310 -3.25 25.72 14.32
CA LEU A 310 -3.44 27.10 14.75
C LEU A 310 -3.81 27.24 16.25
N LYS A 311 -4.10 26.12 16.93
CA LYS A 311 -4.50 26.09 18.34
C LYS A 311 -3.44 25.33 19.17
N PRO A 312 -2.45 26.03 19.76
CA PRO A 312 -1.38 25.39 20.54
C PRO A 312 -1.89 24.49 21.67
N GLU A 313 -3.05 24.83 22.25
CA GLU A 313 -3.69 24.03 23.28
C GLU A 313 -4.10 22.63 22.83
N ARG A 314 -4.25 22.39 21.53
CA ARG A 314 -4.51 21.06 20.99
C ARG A 314 -3.29 20.13 21.07
N GLY A 315 -2.08 20.68 21.16
CA GLY A 315 -0.84 19.90 21.28
C GLY A 315 -0.57 19.02 20.07
N MET A 316 -1.06 19.39 18.88
CA MET A 316 -0.73 18.74 17.62
C MET A 316 0.34 19.51 16.86
N VAL A 317 1.29 18.78 16.27
CA VAL A 317 2.38 19.34 15.46
C VAL A 317 2.26 18.80 14.05
N GLU A 318 2.28 19.70 13.06
CA GLU A 318 2.22 19.33 11.66
C GLU A 318 3.56 18.76 11.17
N VAL A 319 3.49 17.65 10.41
CA VAL A 319 4.62 17.06 9.69
C VAL A 319 4.26 16.97 8.22
N GLY A 320 5.03 17.67 7.38
CA GLY A 320 4.81 17.69 5.94
C GLY A 320 5.34 16.44 5.23
N CYS A 321 5.02 16.34 3.94
CA CYS A 321 5.40 15.22 3.07
C CYS A 321 6.24 15.73 1.90
N TRP A 322 7.54 15.36 1.85
CA TRP A 322 8.41 15.71 0.74
C TRP A 322 8.05 15.01 -0.57
N ALA A 323 7.35 13.88 -0.53
CA ALA A 323 6.85 13.25 -1.76
C ALA A 323 5.85 14.15 -2.49
N HIS A 324 4.92 14.79 -1.75
CA HIS A 324 3.99 15.77 -2.31
C HIS A 324 4.72 17.03 -2.83
N ALA A 325 5.66 17.55 -2.06
CA ALA A 325 6.47 18.69 -2.52
C ALA A 325 7.21 18.37 -3.83
N ARG A 326 7.85 17.19 -3.91
CA ARG A 326 8.52 16.71 -5.12
C ARG A 326 7.55 16.56 -6.30
N ARG A 327 6.33 16.04 -6.06
CA ARG A 327 5.28 15.91 -7.09
C ARG A 327 4.92 17.26 -7.72
N HIS A 328 4.71 18.30 -6.91
CA HIS A 328 4.45 19.66 -7.41
C HIS A 328 5.60 20.18 -8.28
N VAL A 329 6.86 20.00 -7.84
CA VAL A 329 8.03 20.41 -8.62
C VAL A 329 8.14 19.62 -9.92
N HIS A 330 7.88 18.32 -9.89
CA HIS A 330 7.92 17.46 -11.08
C HIS A 330 6.85 17.85 -12.11
N GLN A 331 5.62 18.16 -11.67
CA GLN A 331 4.55 18.63 -12.55
C GLN A 331 4.88 19.96 -13.23
N ALA A 332 5.67 20.81 -12.57
CA ALA A 332 6.10 22.10 -13.09
C ALA A 332 7.35 22.04 -13.99
N LEU A 333 7.92 20.87 -14.26
CA LEU A 333 9.14 20.69 -15.05
C LEU A 333 9.02 21.30 -16.47
N ASP A 334 7.89 21.10 -17.14
CA ASP A 334 7.66 21.62 -18.49
C ASP A 334 7.49 23.15 -18.49
N ASN A 335 7.12 23.75 -17.36
CA ASN A 335 6.91 25.19 -17.22
C ASN A 335 8.24 25.95 -17.01
N ASP A 336 9.15 25.44 -16.15
CA ASP A 336 10.48 25.99 -15.90
C ASP A 336 11.50 24.88 -15.66
N PRO A 337 12.05 24.26 -16.73
CA PRO A 337 12.92 23.11 -16.61
C PRO A 337 14.17 23.34 -15.76
N SER A 338 14.80 24.51 -15.91
CA SER A 338 16.09 24.81 -15.24
C SER A 338 15.93 24.88 -13.72
N ARG A 339 14.98 25.72 -13.25
CA ARG A 339 14.76 25.88 -11.80
C ARG A 339 14.17 24.66 -11.15
N MET A 340 13.23 23.97 -11.84
CA MET A 340 12.59 22.75 -11.29
C MET A 340 13.55 21.57 -11.19
N ARG A 341 14.49 21.41 -12.15
CA ARG A 341 15.56 20.40 -12.05
C ARG A 341 16.46 20.66 -10.84
N THR A 342 16.87 21.92 -10.63
CA THR A 342 17.65 22.28 -9.45
C THR A 342 16.96 21.92 -8.15
N LEU A 343 15.64 22.21 -8.03
CA LEU A 343 14.84 21.82 -6.86
C LEU A 343 14.76 20.31 -6.70
N LEU A 344 14.55 19.55 -7.79
CA LEU A 344 14.50 18.10 -7.74
C LEU A 344 15.80 17.47 -7.28
N LEU A 345 16.96 18.02 -7.71
CA LEU A 345 18.27 17.56 -7.24
C LEU A 345 18.46 17.82 -5.74
N MET A 346 18.07 19.00 -5.24
CA MET A 346 18.13 19.29 -3.81
C MET A 346 17.22 18.37 -3.00
N ILE A 347 16.01 18.10 -3.49
CA ILE A 347 15.08 17.16 -2.84
C ILE A 347 15.66 15.73 -2.87
N ALA A 348 16.24 15.31 -4.00
CA ALA A 348 16.90 14.00 -4.11
C ALA A 348 18.04 13.83 -3.08
N GLU A 349 18.77 14.90 -2.79
CA GLU A 349 19.83 14.90 -1.75
C GLU A 349 19.24 14.64 -0.35
N LEU A 350 18.07 15.20 -0.02
CA LEU A 350 17.38 14.88 1.25
C LEU A 350 17.04 13.38 1.34
N TYR A 351 16.50 12.79 0.27
CA TYR A 351 16.21 11.36 0.22
C TYR A 351 17.47 10.50 0.27
N ARG A 352 18.59 10.98 -0.26
CA ARG A 352 19.89 10.31 -0.16
C ARG A 352 20.34 10.18 1.31
N VAL A 353 20.17 11.22 2.12
CA VAL A 353 20.48 11.18 3.55
C VAL A 353 19.65 10.08 4.25
N GLU A 354 18.34 10.02 3.99
CA GLU A 354 17.45 9.00 4.54
C GLU A 354 17.81 7.57 4.07
N LYS A 355 18.21 7.42 2.80
CA LYS A 355 18.68 6.14 2.27
C LYS A 355 19.93 5.66 2.98
N LEU A 356 20.93 6.52 3.16
CA LEU A 356 22.15 6.19 3.88
C LEU A 356 21.86 5.84 5.34
N ALA A 357 20.94 6.55 6.00
CA ALA A 357 20.52 6.23 7.37
C ALA A 357 19.92 4.82 7.46
N ARG A 358 19.04 4.47 6.52
CA ARG A 358 18.42 3.13 6.43
C ARG A 358 19.48 2.03 6.19
N GLN A 359 20.41 2.25 5.25
CA GLN A 359 21.49 1.30 4.96
C GLN A 359 22.40 1.04 6.17
N ARG A 360 22.61 2.05 7.00
CA ARG A 360 23.38 1.95 8.23
C ARG A 360 22.54 1.50 9.44
N ALA A 361 21.25 1.22 9.24
CA ALA A 361 20.29 0.88 10.30
C ALA A 361 20.28 1.89 11.47
N LEU A 362 20.46 3.20 11.16
CA LEU A 362 20.49 4.24 12.18
C LEU A 362 19.08 4.51 12.72
N GLY A 363 19.00 4.75 14.02
CA GLY A 363 17.76 5.13 14.72
C GLY A 363 18.06 6.05 15.90
N GLY A 364 17.03 6.58 16.54
CA GLY A 364 17.18 7.44 17.71
C GLY A 364 18.09 8.65 17.46
N GLU A 365 18.99 8.92 18.38
CA GLU A 365 19.88 10.09 18.34
C GLU A 365 20.86 10.06 17.15
N ASP A 366 21.33 8.89 16.72
CA ASP A 366 22.25 8.78 15.57
C ASP A 366 21.58 9.21 14.27
N LEU A 367 20.30 8.86 14.07
CA LEU A 367 19.51 9.32 12.93
C LEU A 367 19.29 10.83 13.00
N ARG A 368 18.98 11.37 14.19
CA ARG A 368 18.81 12.82 14.38
C ARG A 368 20.09 13.57 14.04
N LEU A 369 21.24 13.11 14.51
CA LEU A 369 22.55 13.70 14.20
C LEU A 369 22.89 13.64 12.70
N MET A 370 22.58 12.51 12.05
CA MET A 370 22.78 12.39 10.60
C MET A 370 21.91 13.36 9.81
N ARG A 371 20.66 13.58 10.19
CA ARG A 371 19.77 14.59 9.59
C ARG A 371 20.26 16.01 9.84
N GLU A 372 20.74 16.30 11.05
CA GLU A 372 21.30 17.60 11.42
C GLU A 372 22.52 17.94 10.56
N GLN A 373 23.43 17.00 10.35
CA GLN A 373 24.67 17.22 9.59
C GLN A 373 24.46 17.14 8.06
N GLY A 374 23.55 16.28 7.59
CA GLY A 374 23.37 16.01 6.17
C GLY A 374 22.16 16.71 5.56
N ALA A 375 21.00 16.66 6.21
CA ALA A 375 19.76 17.21 5.64
C ALA A 375 19.60 18.73 5.91
N ARG A 376 19.92 19.21 7.11
CA ARG A 376 19.76 20.65 7.47
C ARG A 376 20.49 21.60 6.54
N PRO A 377 21.78 21.40 6.20
CA PRO A 377 22.47 22.30 5.27
C PRO A 377 21.84 22.32 3.87
N VAL A 378 21.29 21.19 3.42
CA VAL A 378 20.54 21.11 2.16
C VAL A 378 19.24 21.89 2.24
N LEU A 379 18.50 21.76 3.33
CA LEU A 379 17.25 22.50 3.59
C LEU A 379 17.47 24.01 3.64
N GLU A 380 18.56 24.47 4.25
CA GLU A 380 18.91 25.90 4.29
C GLU A 380 19.20 26.44 2.89
N LYS A 381 20.01 25.72 2.10
CA LYS A 381 20.30 26.08 0.70
C LYS A 381 19.01 26.09 -0.14
N LEU A 382 18.17 25.07 0.02
CA LEU A 382 16.90 24.95 -0.69
C LEU A 382 15.97 26.11 -0.33
N HIS A 383 15.86 26.47 0.95
CA HIS A 383 15.03 27.59 1.40
C HIS A 383 15.52 28.94 0.83
N ALA A 384 16.84 29.18 0.85
CA ALA A 384 17.43 30.38 0.26
C ALA A 384 17.14 30.47 -1.25
N TYR A 385 17.33 29.36 -1.98
CA TYR A 385 17.05 29.26 -3.40
C TYR A 385 15.56 29.48 -3.73
N LEU A 386 14.66 28.88 -2.97
CA LEU A 386 13.22 29.07 -3.14
C LEU A 386 12.81 30.55 -2.98
N ARG A 387 13.39 31.25 -2.00
CA ARG A 387 13.09 32.66 -1.77
C ARG A 387 13.61 33.53 -2.92
N GLU A 388 14.78 33.23 -3.46
CA GLU A 388 15.35 33.94 -4.60
C GLU A 388 14.50 33.79 -5.87
N ILE A 389 14.15 32.53 -6.23
CA ILE A 389 13.40 32.27 -7.47
C ILE A 389 11.92 32.68 -7.38
N ARG A 390 11.35 32.75 -6.17
CA ARG A 390 9.95 33.15 -5.96
C ARG A 390 9.65 34.53 -6.55
N GLU A 391 10.55 35.48 -6.40
CA GLU A 391 10.39 36.86 -6.91
C GLU A 391 10.40 36.92 -8.43
N GLN A 392 10.99 35.91 -9.07
CA GLN A 392 11.16 35.82 -10.53
C GLN A 392 10.07 34.98 -11.22
N LEU A 393 9.17 34.35 -10.44
CA LEU A 393 8.12 33.48 -10.95
C LEU A 393 6.73 34.11 -10.81
N LEU A 394 5.90 33.91 -11.84
CA LEU A 394 4.49 34.28 -11.74
C LEU A 394 3.79 33.39 -10.70
N PRO A 395 3.12 33.95 -9.67
CA PRO A 395 2.54 33.19 -8.56
C PRO A 395 1.54 32.10 -8.97
N LYS A 396 0.86 32.27 -10.12
CA LYS A 396 -0.14 31.35 -10.66
C LYS A 396 0.41 30.36 -11.69
N SER A 397 1.68 30.50 -12.12
CA SER A 397 2.33 29.49 -12.97
C SER A 397 2.53 28.19 -12.16
N GLU A 398 2.67 27.05 -12.83
CA GLU A 398 2.91 25.76 -12.17
C GLU A 398 4.18 25.80 -11.32
N ALA A 399 5.27 26.41 -11.84
CA ALA A 399 6.51 26.63 -11.10
C ALA A 399 6.30 27.54 -9.87
N GLY A 400 5.55 28.64 -10.02
CA GLY A 400 5.23 29.54 -8.92
C GLY A 400 4.36 28.86 -7.85
N GLN A 401 3.41 28.03 -8.25
CA GLN A 401 2.59 27.24 -7.31
C GLN A 401 3.43 26.21 -6.55
N ALA A 402 4.33 25.48 -7.22
CA ALA A 402 5.24 24.51 -6.60
C ALA A 402 6.16 25.17 -5.55
N VAL A 403 6.77 26.31 -5.91
CA VAL A 403 7.63 27.10 -5.00
C VAL A 403 6.82 27.63 -3.80
N ASN A 404 5.64 28.20 -4.04
CA ASN A 404 4.78 28.70 -2.96
C ASN A 404 4.27 27.57 -2.04
N TYR A 405 3.98 26.38 -2.57
CA TYR A 405 3.62 25.22 -1.78
C TYR A 405 4.73 24.85 -0.78
N ILE A 406 5.98 24.72 -1.27
CA ILE A 406 7.10 24.37 -0.41
C ILE A 406 7.37 25.48 0.62
N LEU A 407 7.39 26.74 0.22
CA LEU A 407 7.63 27.87 1.15
C LEU A 407 6.55 27.98 2.22
N LYS A 408 5.26 27.82 1.85
CA LYS A 408 4.15 27.84 2.82
C LYS A 408 4.29 26.75 3.87
N ASN A 409 4.69 25.56 3.45
CA ASN A 409 4.74 24.37 4.30
C ASN A 409 6.15 24.07 4.83
N PHE A 410 7.10 24.99 4.67
CA PHE A 410 8.53 24.72 4.94
C PHE A 410 8.78 24.27 6.38
N ALA A 411 8.13 24.89 7.35
CA ALA A 411 8.25 24.51 8.75
C ALA A 411 7.80 23.07 9.01
N ALA A 412 6.65 22.66 8.43
CA ALA A 412 6.15 21.29 8.53
C ALA A 412 7.06 20.30 7.77
N LEU A 413 7.58 20.68 6.59
CA LEU A 413 8.47 19.86 5.79
C LEU A 413 9.84 19.61 6.45
N THR A 414 10.29 20.50 7.32
CA THR A 414 11.57 20.37 8.04
C THR A 414 11.44 19.64 9.38
N GLN A 415 10.21 19.43 9.84
CA GLN A 415 9.93 18.86 11.15
C GLN A 415 10.54 17.46 11.37
N TYR A 416 10.65 16.66 10.31
CA TYR A 416 11.23 15.31 10.38
C TYR A 416 12.69 15.30 10.87
N CYS A 417 13.43 16.42 10.71
CA CYS A 417 14.79 16.53 11.23
C CYS A 417 14.84 16.66 12.75
N ASN A 418 13.76 17.06 13.39
CA ASN A 418 13.72 17.33 14.83
C ASN A 418 13.50 16.07 15.68
N ASP A 419 12.88 15.05 15.09
CA ASP A 419 12.52 13.83 15.81
C ASP A 419 12.78 12.59 14.94
N PRO A 420 13.52 11.60 15.43
CA PRO A 420 13.89 10.40 14.66
C PRO A 420 12.71 9.47 14.32
N ASP A 421 11.60 9.57 15.04
CA ASP A 421 10.40 8.78 14.76
C ASP A 421 9.58 9.32 13.57
N LEU A 422 9.91 10.54 13.11
CA LEU A 422 9.25 11.15 11.96
C LEU A 422 9.87 10.69 10.65
N SER A 423 9.03 10.50 9.64
CA SER A 423 9.42 10.18 8.27
C SER A 423 9.56 11.45 7.41
N ILE A 424 10.44 11.41 6.41
CA ILE A 424 10.56 12.48 5.41
C ILE A 424 9.30 12.61 4.56
N ASP A 425 8.53 11.53 4.40
CA ASP A 425 7.30 11.51 3.62
C ASP A 425 6.20 10.65 4.26
N ASN A 426 4.99 10.73 3.70
CA ASN A 426 3.80 10.03 4.15
C ASN A 426 3.51 8.75 3.34
N ASN A 427 4.50 8.20 2.63
CA ASN A 427 4.32 7.05 1.74
C ASN A 427 3.77 5.81 2.45
N HIS A 428 4.07 5.63 3.74
CA HIS A 428 3.52 4.54 4.55
C HIS A 428 1.98 4.63 4.63
N THR A 429 1.45 5.82 4.85
CA THR A 429 0.00 6.08 4.87
C THR A 429 -0.61 5.95 3.47
N GLU A 430 0.04 6.47 2.43
CA GLU A 430 -0.44 6.33 1.04
C GLU A 430 -0.54 4.87 0.61
N ARG A 431 0.41 4.01 1.05
CA ARG A 431 0.35 2.56 0.80
C ARG A 431 -0.92 1.92 1.37
N SER A 432 -1.39 2.36 2.53
CA SER A 432 -2.64 1.85 3.13
C SER A 432 -3.85 2.13 2.23
N LEU A 433 -3.81 3.17 1.38
CA LEU A 433 -4.86 3.51 0.44
C LEU A 433 -4.83 2.70 -0.87
N ARG A 434 -3.73 1.97 -1.17
CA ARG A 434 -3.63 1.18 -2.42
C ARG A 434 -4.75 0.15 -2.52
N GLY A 435 -5.08 -0.54 -1.43
CA GLY A 435 -6.20 -1.50 -1.40
C GLY A 435 -7.55 -0.86 -1.72
N TRP A 436 -7.78 0.39 -1.32
CA TRP A 436 -8.98 1.14 -1.69
C TRP A 436 -8.99 1.52 -3.17
N ALA A 437 -7.85 1.91 -3.72
CA ALA A 437 -7.72 2.25 -5.14
C ALA A 437 -8.00 1.05 -6.04
N VAL A 438 -7.47 -0.13 -5.72
CA VAL A 438 -7.76 -1.40 -6.42
C VAL A 438 -9.23 -1.79 -6.22
N GLY A 439 -9.70 -1.77 -4.99
CA GLY A 439 -11.06 -2.17 -4.64
C GLY A 439 -12.13 -1.35 -5.36
N ARG A 440 -12.01 -0.01 -5.39
CA ARG A 440 -12.98 0.86 -6.08
C ARG A 440 -13.08 0.62 -7.59
N ASN A 441 -12.03 0.12 -8.23
CA ASN A 441 -12.07 -0.26 -9.64
C ASN A 441 -12.85 -1.56 -9.85
N ASN A 442 -12.98 -2.43 -8.84
CA ASN A 442 -13.75 -3.67 -8.88
C ASN A 442 -15.22 -3.48 -8.49
N TRP A 443 -15.49 -2.82 -7.36
CA TRP A 443 -16.86 -2.64 -6.85
C TRP A 443 -17.49 -1.29 -7.18
N MET A 444 -16.75 -0.35 -7.76
CA MET A 444 -17.12 0.92 -8.37
C MET A 444 -17.75 1.97 -7.42
N PHE A 445 -18.65 1.59 -6.51
CA PHE A 445 -19.35 2.51 -5.60
C PHE A 445 -19.85 1.80 -4.33
N PHE A 446 -20.14 2.57 -3.30
CA PHE A 446 -20.95 2.15 -2.16
C PHE A 446 -22.43 2.45 -2.42
N GLY A 447 -23.31 1.53 -1.98
CA GLY A 447 -24.77 1.69 -2.14
C GLY A 447 -25.37 2.77 -1.23
N SER A 448 -24.66 3.18 -0.17
CA SER A 448 -25.10 4.18 0.80
C SER A 448 -23.94 4.59 1.71
N ASP A 449 -24.14 5.62 2.59
CA ASP A 449 -23.21 6.00 3.66
C ASP A 449 -22.98 4.87 4.66
N ARG A 450 -24.03 4.10 5.00
CA ARG A 450 -23.90 2.91 5.84
C ARG A 450 -22.93 1.92 5.23
N GLY A 451 -22.99 1.71 3.90
CA GLY A 451 -22.04 0.84 3.20
C GLY A 451 -20.60 1.35 3.26
N GLY A 452 -20.40 2.67 3.18
CA GLY A 452 -19.08 3.30 3.37
C GLY A 452 -18.53 3.08 4.78
N LYS A 453 -19.33 3.33 5.81
CA LYS A 453 -18.97 3.07 7.22
C LYS A 453 -18.67 1.59 7.48
N THR A 454 -19.54 0.70 7.02
CA THR A 454 -19.34 -0.76 7.10
C THR A 454 -17.98 -1.18 6.50
N ALA A 455 -17.67 -0.66 5.31
CA ALA A 455 -16.41 -0.99 4.65
C ALA A 455 -15.20 -0.41 5.41
N ALA A 456 -15.30 0.81 5.96
CA ALA A 456 -14.24 1.43 6.75
C ALA A 456 -13.92 0.61 8.01
N VAL A 457 -14.94 0.23 8.81
CA VAL A 457 -14.78 -0.60 10.01
C VAL A 457 -14.10 -1.94 9.66
N LEU A 458 -14.67 -2.69 8.72
CA LEU A 458 -14.17 -4.03 8.40
C LEU A 458 -12.79 -4.01 7.73
N LYS A 459 -12.51 -3.05 6.83
CA LYS A 459 -11.18 -2.92 6.20
C LYS A 459 -10.11 -2.50 7.20
N SER A 460 -10.46 -1.78 8.26
CA SER A 460 -9.52 -1.44 9.34
C SER A 460 -8.93 -2.71 9.96
N PHE A 461 -9.75 -3.70 10.22
CA PHE A 461 -9.28 -4.98 10.77
C PHE A 461 -8.50 -5.78 9.73
N VAL A 462 -8.97 -5.87 8.47
CA VAL A 462 -8.23 -6.54 7.40
C VAL A 462 -6.83 -5.97 7.28
N ALA A 463 -6.72 -4.66 7.12
CA ALA A 463 -5.42 -4.00 6.93
C ALA A 463 -4.53 -4.06 8.18
N SER A 464 -5.11 -3.97 9.38
CA SER A 464 -4.34 -4.14 10.62
C SER A 464 -3.82 -5.56 10.79
N CYS A 465 -4.59 -6.60 10.41
CA CYS A 465 -4.09 -7.98 10.36
C CYS A 465 -2.92 -8.11 9.38
N GLU A 466 -3.06 -7.56 8.17
CA GLU A 466 -1.99 -7.58 7.14
C GLU A 466 -0.70 -6.93 7.66
N LEU A 467 -0.79 -5.78 8.35
CA LEU A 467 0.36 -5.09 8.95
C LEU A 467 1.11 -5.94 9.99
N VAL A 468 0.39 -6.69 10.81
CA VAL A 468 1.01 -7.53 11.86
C VAL A 468 1.20 -8.98 11.40
N LYS A 469 1.04 -9.27 10.10
CA LYS A 469 1.21 -10.59 9.47
C LYS A 469 0.30 -11.68 10.05
N VAL A 470 -0.90 -11.30 10.48
CA VAL A 470 -1.97 -12.19 10.91
C VAL A 470 -2.87 -12.47 9.71
N ASP A 471 -3.28 -13.75 9.52
CA ASP A 471 -4.26 -14.09 8.50
C ASP A 471 -5.62 -13.48 8.83
N PRO A 472 -6.16 -12.57 7.99
CA PRO A 472 -7.44 -11.93 8.25
C PRO A 472 -8.61 -12.94 8.35
N PHE A 473 -8.58 -14.01 7.57
CA PHE A 473 -9.64 -15.03 7.63
C PHE A 473 -9.67 -15.71 8.98
N ALA A 474 -8.53 -16.19 9.47
CA ALA A 474 -8.43 -16.86 10.77
C ALA A 474 -8.84 -15.91 11.90
N TRP A 475 -8.42 -14.66 11.83
CA TRP A 475 -8.77 -13.63 12.80
C TRP A 475 -10.29 -13.36 12.82
N PHE A 476 -10.92 -13.09 11.66
CA PHE A 476 -12.37 -12.85 11.62
C PHE A 476 -13.17 -14.06 12.06
N GLN A 477 -12.78 -15.26 11.65
CA GLN A 477 -13.46 -16.50 12.04
C GLN A 477 -13.46 -16.67 13.56
N ASP A 478 -12.32 -16.50 14.21
CA ASP A 478 -12.18 -16.64 15.65
C ASP A 478 -12.91 -15.52 16.39
N VAL A 479 -12.61 -14.26 16.06
CA VAL A 479 -13.19 -13.11 16.75
C VAL A 479 -14.71 -13.06 16.62
N LEU A 480 -15.27 -13.29 15.42
CA LEU A 480 -16.72 -13.33 15.23
C LEU A 480 -17.38 -14.47 15.99
N SER A 481 -16.69 -15.59 16.21
CA SER A 481 -17.27 -16.71 16.96
C SER A 481 -17.43 -16.43 18.46
N ARG A 482 -16.59 -15.57 19.04
CA ARG A 482 -16.53 -15.35 20.49
C ARG A 482 -16.83 -13.94 20.98
N ILE A 483 -16.82 -12.94 20.08
CA ILE A 483 -16.99 -11.53 20.51
C ILE A 483 -18.30 -11.26 21.24
N ALA A 484 -19.40 -11.97 20.88
CA ALA A 484 -20.71 -11.81 21.52
C ALA A 484 -20.70 -12.21 23.00
N SER A 485 -19.81 -13.12 23.41
CA SER A 485 -19.64 -13.58 24.80
C SER A 485 -18.37 -13.05 25.48
N HIS A 486 -17.53 -12.34 24.75
CA HIS A 486 -16.23 -11.88 25.26
C HIS A 486 -16.43 -10.71 26.24
N PRO A 487 -15.77 -10.69 27.41
CA PRO A 487 -15.90 -9.60 28.38
C PRO A 487 -15.48 -8.26 27.78
N MET A 488 -16.34 -7.24 27.91
CA MET A 488 -16.07 -5.87 27.40
C MET A 488 -14.79 -5.25 27.95
N THR A 489 -14.36 -5.65 29.16
CA THR A 489 -13.11 -5.21 29.80
C THR A 489 -11.86 -5.82 29.16
N ARG A 490 -12.01 -6.91 28.43
CA ARG A 490 -10.91 -7.68 27.80
C ARG A 490 -10.91 -7.61 26.28
N LEU A 491 -11.71 -6.73 25.67
CA LEU A 491 -11.79 -6.59 24.20
C LEU A 491 -10.45 -6.35 23.53
N ASP A 492 -9.51 -5.69 24.22
CA ASP A 492 -8.19 -5.40 23.67
C ASP A 492 -7.39 -6.68 23.32
N GLU A 493 -7.72 -7.83 23.89
CA GLU A 493 -7.12 -9.14 23.58
C GLU A 493 -7.49 -9.62 22.17
N LEU A 494 -8.59 -9.12 21.62
CA LEU A 494 -9.07 -9.45 20.29
C LEU A 494 -8.47 -8.56 19.20
N LEU A 495 -7.72 -7.51 19.56
CA LEU A 495 -7.09 -6.63 18.57
C LEU A 495 -6.01 -7.40 17.77
N PRO A 496 -5.86 -7.16 16.45
CA PRO A 496 -4.97 -7.94 15.59
C PRO A 496 -3.54 -8.10 16.12
N HIS A 497 -2.97 -7.05 16.72
CA HIS A 497 -1.60 -7.07 17.28
C HIS A 497 -1.46 -7.81 18.62
N ARG A 498 -2.58 -8.16 19.28
CA ARG A 498 -2.63 -8.93 20.54
C ARG A 498 -3.28 -10.29 20.40
N TRP A 499 -3.87 -10.52 19.23
CA TRP A 499 -4.63 -11.73 19.01
C TRP A 499 -3.76 -12.99 19.01
N VAL A 500 -4.22 -13.99 19.74
CA VAL A 500 -3.69 -15.36 19.76
C VAL A 500 -4.85 -16.29 19.45
N LEU A 501 -4.63 -17.19 18.54
CA LEU A 501 -5.62 -18.23 18.23
C LEU A 501 -5.93 -19.03 19.52
N ALA A 502 -7.22 -19.13 19.88
CA ALA A 502 -7.67 -19.81 21.08
C ALA A 502 -7.65 -21.33 20.92
#